data_194882115325059f1a3132e8c364f105
#
_entry.id   194882115325059f1a3132e8c364f105
#
_cell.length_a   1.000
_cell.length_b   1.000
_cell.length_c   1.000
_cell.angle_alpha   90.00
_cell.angle_beta   90.00
_cell.angle_gamma   90.00
#
_symmetry.space_group_name_H-M   'P 1'
#
loop_
_entity.id
_entity.type
_entity.pdbx_description
1 polymer ?
#
loop_
_entity_poly.entity_id
_entity_poly.type
_entity_poly.pdbx_seq_one_letter_code
_entity_poly.pdbx_strand_id
1 'polypeptide(L)'
;MTIKELFAPSDMTVGKPWEKIVAFTIPMLIGNIAQQLYNTVDSIVIGKYVGDNALAAVGSASPILNLLLVLFVGISVGAGVMVSQYFGARQRKELSMMIGNCVTLTAISSIIIMILGAVLSRPLLEMLKTPDSIIDWCTSYLVILMVGCAGSAYLSLIHISEPTRLAL
;
A
#
# COMPACT_ATOMS: atom_id res chain seq x y z
N MET A 1 -15.40 13.41 23.26
CA MET A 1 -14.38 12.62 22.55
C MET A 1 -13.29 13.57 22.09
N THR A 2 -12.14 13.54 22.70
CA THR A 2 -11.03 14.46 22.38
C THR A 2 -10.30 13.93 21.14
N ILE A 3 -9.72 14.80 20.30
CA ILE A 3 -8.98 14.39 19.09
C ILE A 3 -7.89 13.36 19.42
N LYS A 4 -7.26 13.47 20.59
CA LYS A 4 -6.28 12.49 21.08
C LYS A 4 -6.85 11.09 21.32
N GLU A 5 -8.09 10.98 21.74
CA GLU A 5 -8.77 9.69 21.99
C GLU A 5 -9.13 9.00 20.67
N LEU A 6 -9.33 9.76 19.59
CA LEU A 6 -9.66 9.23 18.27
C LEU A 6 -8.47 8.50 17.63
N PHE A 7 -7.24 8.90 17.94
CA PHE A 7 -6.00 8.32 17.41
C PHE A 7 -5.26 7.42 18.41
N ALA A 8 -5.82 7.21 19.62
CA ALA A 8 -5.21 6.34 20.60
C ALA A 8 -5.43 4.86 20.26
N PRO A 9 -4.44 3.98 20.51
CA PRO A 9 -4.62 2.55 20.39
C PRO A 9 -5.80 2.08 21.23
N SER A 10 -6.80 1.47 20.60
CA SER A 10 -8.02 1.01 21.28
C SER A 10 -8.07 -0.51 21.24
N ASP A 11 -8.33 -1.14 22.38
CA ASP A 11 -8.60 -2.58 22.44
C ASP A 11 -9.96 -2.85 21.78
N MET A 12 -9.92 -3.58 20.67
CA MET A 12 -11.11 -3.92 19.88
C MET A 12 -11.81 -5.19 20.39
N THR A 13 -11.23 -5.90 21.34
CA THR A 13 -11.77 -7.16 21.86
C THR A 13 -12.85 -6.96 22.91
N VAL A 14 -13.01 -5.74 23.45
CA VAL A 14 -13.97 -5.42 24.54
C VAL A 14 -14.89 -4.28 24.14
N GLY A 15 -16.20 -4.45 24.31
CA GLY A 15 -17.22 -3.43 24.09
C GLY A 15 -18.14 -3.75 22.89
N LYS A 16 -18.97 -2.77 22.48
CA LYS A 16 -19.90 -2.96 21.37
C LYS A 16 -19.15 -2.86 20.01
N PRO A 17 -19.20 -3.89 19.15
CA PRO A 17 -18.43 -3.94 17.92
C PRO A 17 -18.64 -2.74 17.00
N TRP A 18 -19.88 -2.28 16.84
CA TRP A 18 -20.22 -1.18 15.94
C TRP A 18 -19.59 0.16 16.37
N GLU A 19 -19.54 0.45 17.69
CA GLU A 19 -18.92 1.67 18.22
C GLU A 19 -17.41 1.69 17.93
N LYS A 20 -16.77 0.53 18.06
CA LYS A 20 -15.33 0.36 17.77
C LYS A 20 -15.04 0.48 16.28
N ILE A 21 -15.87 -0.10 15.43
CA ILE A 21 -15.74 0.01 13.97
C ILE A 21 -15.86 1.48 13.54
N VAL A 22 -16.87 2.20 14.01
CA VAL A 22 -17.05 3.62 13.67
C VAL A 22 -15.86 4.47 14.15
N ALA A 23 -15.43 4.27 15.41
CA ALA A 23 -14.29 5.00 15.96
C ALA A 23 -12.99 4.74 15.18
N PHE A 24 -12.77 3.53 14.68
CA PHE A 24 -11.62 3.17 13.86
C PHE A 24 -11.73 3.70 12.42
N THR A 25 -12.94 3.72 11.86
CA THR A 25 -13.19 4.15 10.49
C THR A 25 -12.93 5.65 10.29
N ILE A 26 -13.24 6.50 11.28
CA ILE A 26 -13.08 7.95 11.15
C ILE A 26 -11.62 8.37 10.88
N PRO A 27 -10.61 7.94 11.66
CA PRO A 27 -9.21 8.23 11.36
C PRO A 27 -8.76 7.71 10.00
N MET A 28 -9.21 6.52 9.60
CA MET A 28 -8.90 5.94 8.28
C MET A 28 -9.48 6.77 7.14
N LEU A 29 -10.73 7.25 7.28
CA LEU A 29 -11.35 8.13 6.29
C LEU A 29 -10.58 9.44 6.12
N ILE A 30 -10.16 10.05 7.23
CA ILE A 30 -9.36 11.28 7.20
C ILE A 30 -8.04 11.02 6.46
N GLY A 31 -7.36 9.91 6.77
CA GLY A 31 -6.14 9.51 6.07
C GLY A 31 -6.33 9.30 4.57
N ASN A 32 -7.40 8.59 4.18
CA ASN A 32 -7.74 8.36 2.78
C ASN A 32 -8.08 9.67 2.04
N ILE A 33 -8.81 10.58 2.67
CA ILE A 33 -9.12 11.90 2.09
C ILE A 33 -7.82 12.71 1.90
N ALA A 34 -6.96 12.74 2.90
CA ALA A 34 -5.66 13.43 2.80
C ALA A 34 -4.80 12.85 1.67
N GLN A 35 -4.77 11.53 1.52
CA GLN A 35 -4.07 10.87 0.42
C GLN A 35 -4.67 11.22 -0.95
N GLN A 36 -5.99 11.28 -1.05
CA GLN A 36 -6.66 11.66 -2.30
C GLN A 36 -6.40 13.13 -2.67
N LEU A 37 -6.37 14.02 -1.69
CA LEU A 37 -5.97 15.41 -1.89
C LEU A 37 -4.52 15.51 -2.37
N TYR A 38 -3.60 14.73 -1.77
CA TYR A 38 -2.22 14.65 -2.22
C TYR A 38 -2.12 14.23 -3.68
N ASN A 39 -2.80 13.16 -4.09
CA ASN A 39 -2.82 12.69 -5.48
C ASN A 39 -3.39 13.75 -6.45
N THR A 40 -4.40 14.50 -6.00
CA THR A 40 -5.00 15.59 -6.79
C THR A 40 -4.02 16.74 -6.99
N VAL A 41 -3.35 17.17 -5.92
CA VAL A 41 -2.33 18.23 -5.99
C VAL A 41 -1.17 17.79 -6.86
N ASP A 42 -0.70 16.55 -6.74
CA ASP A 42 0.36 15.99 -7.59
C ASP A 42 -0.01 16.06 -9.07
N SER A 43 -1.22 15.65 -9.42
CA SER A 43 -1.73 15.73 -10.80
C SER A 43 -1.79 17.17 -11.32
N ILE A 44 -2.19 18.13 -10.48
CA ILE A 44 -2.21 19.58 -10.85
C ILE A 44 -0.79 20.08 -11.09
N VAL A 45 0.16 19.72 -10.22
CA VAL A 45 1.56 20.13 -10.36
C VAL A 45 2.17 19.55 -11.64
N ILE A 46 1.96 18.26 -11.90
CA ILE A 46 2.45 17.61 -13.11
C ILE A 46 1.87 18.29 -14.36
N GLY A 47 0.57 18.48 -14.43
CA GLY A 47 -0.08 19.13 -15.58
C GLY A 47 0.39 20.56 -15.81
N LYS A 48 0.60 21.33 -14.74
CA LYS A 48 0.99 22.75 -14.84
C LYS A 48 2.48 22.96 -15.16
N TYR A 49 3.38 22.14 -14.60
CA TYR A 49 4.81 22.36 -14.67
C TYR A 49 5.57 21.42 -15.61
N VAL A 50 5.06 20.22 -15.86
CA VAL A 50 5.70 19.21 -16.73
C VAL A 50 5.01 19.15 -18.10
N GLY A 51 3.70 19.34 -18.12
CA GLY A 51 2.89 19.43 -19.34
C GLY A 51 1.94 18.25 -19.55
N ASP A 52 1.13 18.38 -20.60
CA ASP A 52 0.01 17.47 -20.89
C ASP A 52 0.45 16.02 -21.17
N ASN A 53 1.60 15.82 -21.80
CA ASN A 53 2.12 14.49 -22.08
C ASN A 53 2.48 13.72 -20.80
N ALA A 54 3.04 14.40 -19.80
CA ALA A 54 3.36 13.81 -18.52
C ALA A 54 2.08 13.47 -17.72
N LEU A 55 1.10 14.36 -17.74
CA LEU A 55 -0.21 14.12 -17.11
C LEU A 55 -0.94 12.94 -17.77
N ALA A 56 -0.93 12.88 -19.11
CA ALA A 56 -1.48 11.76 -19.87
C ALA A 56 -0.75 10.44 -19.56
N ALA A 57 0.58 10.49 -19.38
CA ALA A 57 1.36 9.32 -19.01
C ALA A 57 0.99 8.78 -17.62
N VAL A 58 0.87 9.65 -16.62
CA VAL A 58 0.42 9.27 -15.27
C VAL A 58 -0.98 8.69 -15.29
N GLY A 59 -1.91 9.33 -16.03
CA GLY A 59 -3.28 8.84 -16.19
C GLY A 59 -3.36 7.46 -16.84
N SER A 60 -2.62 7.25 -17.92
CA SER A 60 -2.58 5.98 -18.66
C SER A 60 -1.89 4.85 -17.88
N ALA A 61 -0.91 5.18 -17.06
CA ALA A 61 -0.21 4.22 -16.20
C ALA A 61 -1.02 3.79 -14.96
N SER A 62 -1.95 4.63 -14.50
CA SER A 62 -2.71 4.41 -13.26
C SER A 62 -3.47 3.07 -13.20
N PRO A 63 -4.15 2.58 -14.25
CA PRO A 63 -4.82 1.29 -14.21
C PRO A 63 -3.85 0.11 -13.98
N ILE A 64 -2.67 0.17 -14.61
CA ILE A 64 -1.63 -0.86 -14.47
C ILE A 64 -1.08 -0.83 -13.05
N LEU A 65 -0.78 0.38 -12.53
CA LEU A 65 -0.36 0.55 -11.14
C LEU A 65 -1.37 -0.04 -10.16
N ASN A 66 -2.66 0.29 -10.32
CA ASN A 66 -3.71 -0.22 -9.45
C ASN A 66 -3.80 -1.75 -9.52
N LEU A 67 -3.69 -2.36 -10.71
CA LEU A 67 -3.70 -3.82 -10.86
C LEU A 67 -2.56 -4.46 -10.05
N LEU A 68 -1.34 -3.94 -10.17
CA LEU A 68 -0.17 -4.46 -9.47
C LEU A 68 -0.25 -4.22 -7.96
N LEU A 69 -0.73 -3.04 -7.55
CA LEU A 69 -0.91 -2.70 -6.13
C LEU A 69 -1.99 -3.55 -5.46
N VAL A 70 -3.08 -3.86 -6.14
CA VAL A 70 -4.16 -4.72 -5.59
C VAL A 70 -3.63 -6.11 -5.27
N LEU A 71 -2.73 -6.67 -6.08
CA LEU A 71 -2.08 -7.96 -5.77
C LEU A 71 -1.27 -7.86 -4.47
N PHE A 72 -0.49 -6.79 -4.30
CA PHE A 72 0.31 -6.57 -3.10
C PHE A 72 -0.56 -6.33 -1.85
N VAL A 73 -1.57 -5.47 -1.98
CA VAL A 73 -2.53 -5.17 -0.90
C VAL A 73 -3.30 -6.43 -0.50
N GLY A 74 -3.68 -7.29 -1.44
CA GLY A 74 -4.35 -8.56 -1.16
C GLY A 74 -3.53 -9.47 -0.24
N ILE A 75 -2.23 -9.59 -0.51
CA ILE A 75 -1.30 -10.37 0.34
C ILE A 75 -1.21 -9.74 1.74
N SER A 76 -1.07 -8.42 1.81
CA SER A 76 -0.94 -7.68 3.08
C SER A 76 -2.22 -7.77 3.93
N VAL A 77 -3.39 -7.66 3.32
CA VAL A 77 -4.69 -7.80 4.00
C VAL A 77 -4.85 -9.23 4.52
N GLY A 78 -4.53 -10.24 3.71
CA GLY A 78 -4.57 -11.65 4.14
C GLY A 78 -3.67 -11.91 5.35
N ALA A 79 -2.46 -11.39 5.34
CA ALA A 79 -1.54 -11.46 6.47
C ALA A 79 -2.10 -10.75 7.72
N GLY A 80 -2.66 -9.56 7.56
CA GLY A 80 -3.29 -8.79 8.64
C GLY A 80 -4.47 -9.51 9.29
N VAL A 81 -5.29 -10.21 8.51
CA VAL A 81 -6.41 -11.02 9.04
C VAL A 81 -5.88 -12.15 9.92
N MET A 82 -4.86 -12.88 9.48
CA MET A 82 -4.29 -13.96 10.28
C MET A 82 -3.62 -13.45 11.57
N VAL A 83 -2.89 -12.35 11.49
CA VAL A 83 -2.29 -11.71 12.68
C VAL A 83 -3.36 -11.31 13.68
N SER A 84 -4.46 -10.71 13.23
CA SER A 84 -5.57 -10.31 14.12
C SER A 84 -6.28 -11.49 14.77
N GLN A 85 -6.42 -12.63 14.07
CA GLN A 85 -7.01 -13.84 14.61
C GLN A 85 -6.14 -14.45 15.72
N TYR A 86 -4.83 -14.60 15.51
CA TYR A 86 -3.92 -15.13 16.54
C TYR A 86 -3.78 -14.17 17.72
N PHE A 87 -3.81 -12.86 17.47
CA PHE A 87 -3.84 -11.86 18.53
C PHE A 87 -5.11 -11.98 19.39
N GLY A 88 -6.29 -12.06 18.76
CA GLY A 88 -7.57 -12.24 19.43
C GLY A 88 -7.67 -13.55 20.22
N ALA A 89 -7.07 -14.63 19.70
CA ALA A 89 -6.98 -15.93 20.36
C ALA A 89 -5.95 -15.97 21.49
N ARG A 90 -5.17 -14.90 21.72
CA ARG A 90 -4.07 -14.80 22.71
C ARG A 90 -2.97 -15.85 22.53
N GLN A 91 -2.79 -16.34 21.33
CA GLN A 91 -1.77 -17.36 20.98
C GLN A 91 -0.45 -16.67 20.63
N ARG A 92 0.32 -16.24 21.64
CA ARG A 92 1.53 -15.42 21.44
C ARG A 92 2.62 -16.09 20.61
N LYS A 93 2.80 -17.42 20.78
CA LYS A 93 3.83 -18.18 20.05
C LYS A 93 3.52 -18.26 18.56
N GLU A 94 2.28 -18.59 18.23
CA GLU A 94 1.77 -18.67 16.86
C GLU A 94 1.76 -17.28 16.22
N LEU A 95 1.38 -16.24 16.96
CA LEU A 95 1.44 -14.86 16.52
C LEU A 95 2.86 -14.43 16.12
N SER A 96 3.87 -14.75 16.95
CA SER A 96 5.27 -14.41 16.65
C SER A 96 5.77 -15.13 15.39
N MET A 97 5.46 -16.40 15.22
CA MET A 97 5.80 -17.15 14.00
C MET A 97 5.07 -16.57 12.78
N MET A 98 3.79 -16.21 12.93
CA MET A 98 3.00 -15.63 11.85
C MET A 98 3.56 -14.29 11.40
N ILE A 99 3.93 -13.41 12.32
CA ILE A 99 4.56 -12.13 11.99
C ILE A 99 5.87 -12.35 11.21
N GLY A 100 6.72 -13.27 11.65
CA GLY A 100 7.95 -13.64 10.93
C GLY A 100 7.68 -14.12 9.50
N ASN A 101 6.68 -14.97 9.33
CA ASN A 101 6.26 -15.46 8.00
C ASN A 101 5.68 -14.33 7.13
N CYS A 102 4.88 -13.43 7.71
CA CYS A 102 4.35 -12.26 6.99
C CYS A 102 5.47 -11.35 6.50
N VAL A 103 6.48 -11.09 7.32
CA VAL A 103 7.67 -10.31 6.95
C VAL A 103 8.37 -10.96 5.74
N THR A 104 8.64 -12.25 5.82
CA THR A 104 9.30 -12.99 4.73
C THR A 104 8.44 -12.98 3.46
N LEU A 105 7.15 -13.25 3.59
CA LEU A 105 6.21 -13.25 2.46
C LEU A 105 6.13 -11.87 1.79
N THR A 106 6.06 -10.80 2.59
CA THR A 106 6.03 -9.42 2.08
C THR A 106 7.33 -9.08 1.35
N ALA A 107 8.49 -9.48 1.88
CA ALA A 107 9.78 -9.27 1.22
C ALA A 107 9.86 -10.00 -0.12
N ILE A 108 9.49 -11.27 -0.16
CA ILE A 108 9.50 -12.06 -1.40
C ILE A 108 8.49 -11.49 -2.42
N SER A 109 7.27 -11.20 -1.99
CA SER A 109 6.23 -10.67 -2.88
C SER A 109 6.58 -9.29 -3.42
N SER A 110 7.22 -8.42 -2.63
CA SER A 110 7.65 -7.10 -3.11
C SER A 110 8.71 -7.21 -4.22
N ILE A 111 9.67 -8.14 -4.09
CA ILE A 111 10.68 -8.39 -5.12
C ILE A 111 10.03 -8.94 -6.39
N ILE A 112 9.12 -9.91 -6.25
CA ILE A 112 8.40 -10.51 -7.39
C ILE A 112 7.59 -9.44 -8.12
N ILE A 113 6.81 -8.63 -7.40
CA ILE A 113 5.98 -7.59 -7.98
C ILE A 113 6.84 -6.49 -8.65
N MET A 114 7.98 -6.13 -8.05
CA MET A 114 8.92 -5.20 -8.65
C MET A 114 9.43 -5.72 -10.01
N ILE A 115 9.88 -6.98 -10.07
CA ILE A 115 10.38 -7.60 -11.30
C ILE A 115 9.25 -7.72 -12.33
N LEU A 116 8.10 -8.26 -11.94
CA LEU A 116 6.94 -8.39 -12.82
C LEU A 116 6.47 -7.02 -13.31
N GLY A 117 6.39 -6.02 -12.44
CA GLY A 117 6.01 -4.67 -12.80
C GLY A 117 6.97 -4.05 -13.80
N ALA A 118 8.27 -4.20 -13.61
CA ALA A 118 9.28 -3.69 -14.55
C ALA A 118 9.21 -4.39 -15.93
N VAL A 119 9.05 -5.71 -15.95
CA VAL A 119 9.01 -6.51 -17.20
C VAL A 119 7.68 -6.35 -17.93
N LEU A 120 6.55 -6.33 -17.20
CA LEU A 120 5.23 -6.29 -17.82
C LEU A 120 4.74 -4.87 -18.12
N SER A 121 5.39 -3.80 -17.60
CA SER A 121 4.96 -2.42 -17.82
C SER A 121 4.74 -2.10 -19.30
N ARG A 122 5.73 -2.35 -20.14
CA ARG A 122 5.67 -2.05 -21.57
C ARG A 122 4.65 -2.91 -22.31
N PRO A 123 4.64 -4.26 -22.20
CA PRO A 123 3.63 -5.09 -22.83
C PRO A 123 2.19 -4.74 -22.44
N LEU A 124 1.97 -4.39 -21.16
CA LEU A 124 0.63 -4.00 -20.70
C LEU A 124 0.19 -2.65 -21.28
N LEU A 125 1.10 -1.69 -21.41
CA LEU A 125 0.83 -0.40 -22.03
C LEU A 125 0.51 -0.56 -23.52
N GLU A 126 1.23 -1.40 -24.24
CA GLU A 126 0.98 -1.74 -25.65
C GLU A 126 -0.39 -2.43 -25.80
N MET A 127 -0.73 -3.36 -24.92
CA MET A 127 -2.04 -4.03 -24.91
C MET A 127 -3.19 -3.04 -24.64
N LEU A 128 -2.98 -2.02 -23.82
CA LEU A 128 -3.92 -0.93 -23.57
C LEU A 128 -3.98 0.10 -24.70
N LYS A 129 -3.20 -0.12 -25.79
CA LYS A 129 -3.10 0.81 -26.94
C LYS A 129 -2.70 2.21 -26.53
N THR A 130 -1.76 2.33 -25.58
CA THR A 130 -1.20 3.61 -25.18
C THR A 130 -0.49 4.25 -26.36
N PRO A 131 -0.71 5.56 -26.67
CA PRO A 131 -0.05 6.22 -27.79
C PRO A 131 1.47 6.16 -27.70
N ASP A 132 2.15 5.93 -28.83
CA ASP A 132 3.62 5.82 -28.92
C ASP A 132 4.32 7.10 -28.41
N SER A 133 3.68 8.26 -28.51
CA SER A 133 4.20 9.55 -28.05
C SER A 133 4.43 9.62 -26.54
N ILE A 134 3.75 8.80 -25.74
CA ILE A 134 3.80 8.82 -24.27
C ILE A 134 4.22 7.48 -23.65
N ILE A 135 4.35 6.40 -24.45
CA ILE A 135 4.59 5.04 -23.93
C ILE A 135 5.91 4.93 -23.15
N ASP A 136 6.97 5.62 -23.60
CA ASP A 136 8.25 5.62 -22.91
C ASP A 136 8.20 6.38 -21.57
N TRP A 137 7.40 7.44 -21.52
CA TRP A 137 7.13 8.17 -20.27
C TRP A 137 6.35 7.31 -19.28
N CYS A 138 5.30 6.63 -19.77
CA CYS A 138 4.49 5.70 -18.96
C CYS A 138 5.36 4.56 -18.41
N THR A 139 6.20 3.96 -19.26
CA THR A 139 7.07 2.84 -18.88
C THR A 139 8.06 3.27 -17.80
N SER A 140 8.76 4.39 -18.02
CA SER A 140 9.73 4.93 -17.05
C SER A 140 9.07 5.27 -15.72
N TYR A 141 7.88 5.89 -15.74
CA TYR A 141 7.10 6.21 -14.57
C TYR A 141 6.71 4.95 -13.78
N LEU A 142 6.19 3.92 -14.47
CA LEU A 142 5.80 2.65 -13.84
C LEU A 142 7.00 1.95 -13.21
N VAL A 143 8.14 1.86 -13.91
CA VAL A 143 9.35 1.21 -13.39
C VAL A 143 9.87 1.93 -12.14
N ILE A 144 9.95 3.26 -12.17
CA ILE A 144 10.42 4.06 -11.02
C ILE A 144 9.49 3.85 -9.82
N LEU A 145 8.17 3.86 -10.03
CA LEU A 145 7.21 3.62 -8.96
C LEU A 145 7.30 2.21 -8.39
N MET A 146 7.48 1.19 -9.22
CA MET A 146 7.61 -0.19 -8.76
C MET A 146 8.88 -0.38 -7.91
N VAL A 147 9.99 0.23 -8.31
CA VAL A 147 11.22 0.24 -7.50
C VAL A 147 11.01 0.99 -6.18
N GLY A 148 10.33 2.14 -6.22
CA GLY A 148 9.99 2.92 -5.03
C GLY A 148 9.04 2.17 -4.07
N CYS A 149 8.06 1.44 -4.59
CA CYS A 149 7.16 0.60 -3.79
C CYS A 149 7.91 -0.53 -3.08
N ALA A 150 8.89 -1.17 -3.74
CA ALA A 150 9.72 -2.19 -3.10
C ALA A 150 10.55 -1.60 -1.95
N GLY A 151 11.12 -0.40 -2.12
CA GLY A 151 11.81 0.32 -1.06
C GLY A 151 10.91 0.66 0.13
N SER A 152 9.69 1.13 -0.14
CA SER A 152 8.69 1.43 0.89
C SER A 152 8.23 0.18 1.65
N ALA A 153 8.07 -0.95 0.96
CA ALA A 153 7.76 -2.23 1.58
C ALA A 153 8.88 -2.67 2.53
N TYR A 154 10.14 -2.49 2.13
CA TYR A 154 11.29 -2.81 2.96
C TYR A 154 11.36 -1.95 4.22
N LEU A 155 11.11 -0.64 4.10
CA LEU A 155 11.00 0.28 5.24
C LEU A 155 9.86 -0.11 6.19
N SER A 156 8.70 -0.51 5.65
CA SER A 156 7.57 -0.99 6.45
C SER A 156 7.92 -2.25 7.24
N LEU A 157 8.73 -3.16 6.66
CA LEU A 157 9.20 -4.36 7.34
C LEU A 157 10.10 -4.03 8.54
N ILE A 158 10.99 -3.05 8.41
CA ILE A 158 11.84 -2.60 9.50
C ILE A 158 10.97 -2.02 10.62
N HIS A 159 9.98 -1.19 10.29
CA HIS A 159 9.07 -0.58 11.27
C HIS A 159 8.18 -1.59 12.01
N ILE A 160 7.78 -2.67 11.35
CA ILE A 160 6.98 -3.75 11.96
C ILE A 160 7.85 -4.64 12.84
N SER A 161 9.11 -4.85 12.48
CA SER A 161 10.02 -5.74 13.22
C SER A 161 10.60 -5.10 14.49
N GLU A 162 10.77 -3.78 14.54
CA GLU A 162 11.35 -3.11 15.72
C GLU A 162 10.47 -3.18 16.98
N PRO A 163 9.17 -2.81 16.96
CA PRO A 163 8.34 -2.92 18.17
C PRO A 163 8.10 -4.37 18.59
N THR A 164 8.14 -5.32 17.67
CA THR A 164 7.98 -6.75 18.00
C THR A 164 9.21 -7.31 18.74
N ARG A 165 10.41 -6.82 18.44
CA ARG A 165 11.65 -7.16 19.15
C ARG A 165 11.67 -6.61 20.58
N LEU A 166 11.05 -5.44 20.81
CA LEU A 166 10.95 -4.82 22.14
C LEU A 166 9.81 -5.40 22.99
N ALA A 167 8.84 -6.10 22.37
CA ALA A 167 7.71 -6.73 23.06
C ALA A 167 7.95 -8.22 23.42
N LEU A 168 9.06 -8.79 22.99
CA LEU A 168 9.53 -10.16 23.32
C LEU A 168 10.59 -10.11 24.43
#